data_2efd9e5909e1094ef710608f1a8d3517
#
_entry.id   2efd9e5909e1094ef710608f1a8d3517
#
_cell.length_a   1.000
_cell.length_b   1.000
_cell.length_c   1.000
_cell.angle_alpha   90.00
_cell.angle_beta   90.00
_cell.angle_gamma   90.00
#
_symmetry.space_group_name_H-M   'P 1'
#
loop_
_entity.id
_entity.type
_entity.pdbx_description
1 polymer ?
#
loop_
_entity_poly.entity_id
_entity_poly.type
_entity_poly.pdbx_seq_one_letter_code
_entity_poly.pdbx_strand_id
1 'polypeptide(L)'
;MVVSGAVQRCEVAEDALRRLADGVPGWFLEPRKCREDTIKPIIVGVAGGSGSGKTTVVQRVVQALGAEQVTVIQHDSYYRDRSGVSPEERVGLNYDHPDALESPLLVEHLRELRDGRPVEVPVYDFTNHTRLAKPVWAEPRNAVIVEGMLILAEPALRDLMDIRVFVDTDADLRVIRRVERDVSERGRTIESVFGQYLETVRPMHLEFVEPSKRWAHIIIPEGGFNRVGVDLLVAKIRSTTDAT
;
A
#
# COMPACT_ATOMS: atom_id res chain seq x y z
N MET A 1 11.79 8.04 -26.25
CA MET A 1 12.54 9.29 -26.37
C MET A 1 12.21 10.20 -25.19
N VAL A 2 12.49 9.76 -23.96
CA VAL A 2 12.29 10.54 -22.73
C VAL A 2 13.41 10.16 -21.73
N VAL A 3 14.67 10.42 -22.07
CA VAL A 3 15.82 10.29 -21.15
C VAL A 3 16.51 11.65 -20.95
N SER A 4 15.90 12.73 -21.48
CA SER A 4 16.57 14.04 -21.57
C SER A 4 16.43 14.95 -20.34
N GLY A 5 15.51 14.67 -19.40
CA GLY A 5 15.20 15.64 -18.34
C GLY A 5 16.08 15.55 -17.08
N ALA A 6 16.60 14.39 -16.77
CA ALA A 6 17.41 14.17 -15.55
C ALA A 6 18.90 14.52 -15.81
N VAL A 7 19.40 14.18 -17.00
CA VAL A 7 20.79 14.50 -17.41
C VAL A 7 20.96 16.01 -17.53
N GLN A 8 19.97 16.73 -18.03
CA GLN A 8 20.03 18.18 -18.22
C GLN A 8 20.03 18.99 -16.91
N ARG A 9 19.43 18.47 -15.82
CA ARG A 9 19.50 19.09 -14.48
C ARG A 9 20.84 18.87 -13.79
N CYS A 10 21.53 17.77 -14.08
CA CYS A 10 22.86 17.50 -13.54
C CYS A 10 23.91 18.40 -14.17
N GLU A 11 23.85 18.62 -15.50
CA GLU A 11 24.79 19.48 -16.22
C GLU A 11 24.68 20.97 -15.82
N VAL A 12 23.47 21.47 -15.55
CA VAL A 12 23.27 22.87 -15.11
C VAL A 12 23.79 23.10 -13.70
N ALA A 13 23.72 22.08 -12.84
CA ALA A 13 24.30 22.15 -11.48
C ALA A 13 25.84 22.09 -11.49
N GLU A 14 26.43 21.31 -12.38
CA GLU A 14 27.90 21.26 -12.54
C GLU A 14 28.49 22.57 -13.07
N ASP A 15 27.82 23.22 -14.02
CA ASP A 15 28.30 24.51 -14.57
C ASP A 15 28.17 25.66 -13.56
N ALA A 16 27.14 25.64 -12.72
CA ALA A 16 27.00 26.59 -11.60
C ALA A 16 28.07 26.40 -10.50
N LEU A 17 28.43 25.14 -10.20
CA LEU A 17 29.48 24.82 -9.24
C LEU A 17 30.88 25.15 -9.77
N ARG A 18 31.15 25.00 -11.06
CA ARG A 18 32.43 25.39 -11.67
C ARG A 18 32.66 26.90 -11.60
N ARG A 19 31.66 27.73 -11.72
CA ARG A 19 31.76 29.20 -11.62
C ARG A 19 32.00 29.72 -10.20
N LEU A 20 31.73 28.90 -9.19
CA LEU A 20 31.96 29.22 -7.75
C LEU A 20 33.34 28.73 -7.22
N ALA A 21 34.09 27.98 -8.05
CA ALA A 21 35.28 27.27 -7.62
C ALA A 21 36.58 28.12 -7.71
N ASP A 22 36.53 29.32 -8.30
CA ASP A 22 37.66 30.23 -8.37
C ASP A 22 37.88 30.91 -7.01
N GLY A 23 38.52 30.21 -6.07
CA GLY A 23 38.90 30.73 -4.76
C GLY A 23 38.72 29.80 -3.56
N VAL A 24 38.26 28.55 -3.76
CA VAL A 24 38.03 27.61 -2.66
C VAL A 24 39.13 26.55 -2.59
N PRO A 25 39.76 26.26 -1.42
CA PRO A 25 40.84 25.28 -1.29
C PRO A 25 40.40 23.88 -1.76
N GLY A 26 41.21 23.17 -2.52
CA GLY A 26 40.89 21.93 -3.25
C GLY A 26 40.37 20.74 -2.43
N TRP A 27 40.37 20.81 -1.10
CA TRP A 27 39.77 19.80 -0.23
C TRP A 27 38.26 19.98 -0.03
N PHE A 28 37.66 21.08 -0.56
CA PHE A 28 36.23 21.36 -0.47
C PHE A 28 35.38 20.85 -1.67
N LEU A 29 36.05 20.36 -2.71
CA LEU A 29 35.42 20.02 -3.98
C LEU A 29 35.74 18.59 -4.44
N GLU A 30 35.57 17.59 -3.59
CA GLU A 30 35.28 16.28 -4.15
C GLU A 30 33.83 16.29 -4.64
N PRO A 31 33.62 16.13 -5.97
CA PRO A 31 32.25 15.91 -6.44
C PRO A 31 31.78 14.63 -5.75
N ARG A 32 30.80 14.77 -4.86
CA ARG A 32 30.03 13.59 -4.44
C ARG A 32 29.54 12.99 -5.74
N LYS A 33 30.14 11.86 -6.15
CA LYS A 33 29.54 11.00 -7.17
C LYS A 33 28.08 10.90 -6.78
N CYS A 34 27.19 11.35 -7.66
CA CYS A 34 25.78 10.96 -7.59
C CYS A 34 25.84 9.42 -7.56
N ARG A 35 25.73 8.82 -6.38
CA ARG A 35 25.44 7.42 -6.29
C ARG A 35 24.08 7.30 -6.96
N GLU A 36 24.06 6.65 -8.10
CA GLU A 36 22.86 5.94 -8.58
C GLU A 36 22.63 4.79 -7.59
N ASP A 37 22.42 5.13 -6.32
CA ASP A 37 21.82 4.20 -5.38
C ASP A 37 20.37 4.11 -5.80
N THR A 38 20.09 3.26 -6.77
CA THR A 38 18.74 2.81 -7.07
C THR A 38 18.21 2.21 -5.77
N ILE A 39 17.42 3.01 -5.04
CA ILE A 39 16.69 2.52 -3.87
C ILE A 39 15.94 1.28 -4.35
N LYS A 40 16.28 0.13 -3.78
CA LYS A 40 15.54 -1.11 -4.03
C LYS A 40 14.57 -1.33 -2.87
N PRO A 41 13.34 -0.82 -2.97
CA PRO A 41 12.39 -0.88 -1.88
C PRO A 41 12.12 -2.32 -1.43
N ILE A 42 11.99 -2.52 -0.14
CA ILE A 42 11.37 -3.74 0.38
C ILE A 42 9.85 -3.61 0.27
N ILE A 43 9.17 -4.70 -0.08
CA ILE A 43 7.72 -4.73 -0.17
C ILE A 43 7.15 -5.49 1.02
N VAL A 44 6.30 -4.81 1.79
CA VAL A 44 5.64 -5.35 2.99
C VAL A 44 4.15 -5.46 2.73
N GLY A 45 3.60 -6.67 2.75
CA GLY A 45 2.17 -6.91 2.66
C GLY A 45 1.51 -6.97 4.02
N VAL A 46 0.43 -6.20 4.24
CA VAL A 46 -0.37 -6.21 5.46
C VAL A 46 -1.79 -6.63 5.14
N ALA A 47 -2.11 -7.91 5.35
CA ALA A 47 -3.41 -8.51 5.10
C ALA A 47 -4.25 -8.66 6.37
N GLY A 48 -5.50 -9.06 6.23
CA GLY A 48 -6.44 -9.34 7.30
C GLY A 48 -7.87 -8.93 6.94
N GLY A 49 -8.85 -9.42 7.67
CA GLY A 49 -10.27 -9.15 7.39
C GLY A 49 -10.66 -7.66 7.49
N SER A 50 -11.80 -7.32 6.93
CA SER A 50 -12.39 -5.98 7.14
C SER A 50 -12.58 -5.74 8.64
N GLY A 51 -12.20 -4.55 9.14
CA GLY A 51 -12.28 -4.22 10.57
C GLY A 51 -11.17 -4.83 11.45
N SER A 52 -10.19 -5.56 10.89
CA SER A 52 -9.11 -6.16 11.68
C SER A 52 -8.09 -5.15 12.23
N GLY A 53 -8.05 -3.93 11.71
CA GLY A 53 -7.11 -2.89 12.13
C GLY A 53 -5.81 -2.84 11.32
N LYS A 54 -5.82 -3.35 10.08
CA LYS A 54 -4.68 -3.25 9.13
C LYS A 54 -4.18 -1.81 9.00
N THR A 55 -5.07 -0.89 8.66
CA THR A 55 -4.74 0.53 8.46
C THR A 55 -4.13 1.14 9.71
N THR A 56 -4.59 0.76 10.91
CA THR A 56 -3.99 1.20 12.18
C THR A 56 -2.57 0.67 12.35
N VAL A 57 -2.31 -0.60 11.97
CA VAL A 57 -0.95 -1.17 11.97
C VAL A 57 -0.06 -0.38 11.00
N VAL A 58 -0.52 -0.18 9.76
CA VAL A 58 0.23 0.57 8.74
C VAL A 58 0.54 1.99 9.19
N GLN A 59 -0.45 2.71 9.73
CA GLN A 59 -0.26 4.07 10.25
C GLN A 59 0.81 4.13 11.35
N ARG A 60 0.81 3.18 12.29
CA ARG A 60 1.83 3.12 13.35
C ARG A 60 3.22 2.80 12.80
N VAL A 61 3.32 1.90 11.81
CA VAL A 61 4.58 1.61 11.13
C VAL A 61 5.11 2.84 10.42
N VAL A 62 4.26 3.55 9.66
CA VAL A 62 4.62 4.80 8.98
C VAL A 62 5.07 5.86 9.99
N GLN A 63 4.35 6.03 11.11
CA GLN A 63 4.71 6.96 12.16
C GLN A 63 6.08 6.65 12.77
N ALA A 64 6.40 5.37 12.97
CA ALA A 64 7.66 4.93 13.57
C ALA A 64 8.86 5.01 12.62
N LEU A 65 8.65 4.77 11.32
CA LEU A 65 9.70 4.82 10.30
C LEU A 65 9.96 6.22 9.75
N GLY A 66 8.93 7.08 9.74
CA GLY A 66 8.91 8.35 9.02
C GLY A 66 8.16 8.25 7.70
N ALA A 67 7.27 9.20 7.44
CA ALA A 67 6.42 9.17 6.24
C ALA A 67 7.25 9.31 4.94
N GLU A 68 8.41 9.95 5.01
CA GLU A 68 9.35 10.10 3.89
C GLU A 68 10.07 8.80 3.51
N GLN A 69 10.06 7.78 4.40
CA GLN A 69 10.72 6.49 4.18
C GLN A 69 9.78 5.42 3.61
N VAL A 70 8.48 5.69 3.60
CA VAL A 70 7.46 4.67 3.31
C VAL A 70 6.49 5.14 2.25
N THR A 71 6.26 4.31 1.24
CA THR A 71 5.15 4.44 0.30
C THR A 71 4.05 3.48 0.70
N VAL A 72 2.83 3.97 0.84
CA VAL A 72 1.66 3.15 1.20
C VAL A 72 0.76 2.99 -0.01
N ILE A 73 0.46 1.74 -0.36
CA ILE A 73 -0.46 1.35 -1.44
C ILE A 73 -1.63 0.59 -0.83
N GLN A 74 -2.84 1.07 -1.09
CA GLN A 74 -4.07 0.39 -0.69
C GLN A 74 -4.59 -0.47 -1.82
N HIS A 75 -4.77 -1.77 -1.60
CA HIS A 75 -5.36 -2.67 -2.60
C HIS A 75 -6.77 -2.23 -2.99
N ASP A 76 -7.50 -1.63 -2.05
CA ASP A 76 -8.85 -1.12 -2.27
C ASP A 76 -8.88 0.03 -3.31
N SER A 77 -7.76 0.70 -3.60
CA SER A 77 -7.66 1.66 -4.71
C SER A 77 -7.77 0.99 -6.09
N TYR A 78 -7.52 -0.30 -6.16
CA TYR A 78 -7.49 -1.09 -7.40
C TYR A 78 -8.81 -1.79 -7.72
N TYR A 79 -9.93 -1.46 -7.05
CA TYR A 79 -11.22 -1.91 -7.53
C TYR A 79 -11.41 -1.56 -9.00
N ARG A 80 -11.96 -2.51 -9.77
CA ARG A 80 -12.21 -2.28 -11.20
C ARG A 80 -13.18 -1.12 -11.37
N ASP A 81 -12.89 -0.26 -12.36
CA ASP A 81 -13.81 0.81 -12.73
C ASP A 81 -15.14 0.22 -13.24
N ARG A 82 -16.24 0.69 -12.66
CA ARG A 82 -17.61 0.30 -13.01
C ARG A 82 -18.42 1.49 -13.52
N SER A 83 -17.78 2.52 -14.03
CA SER A 83 -18.45 3.71 -14.60
C SER A 83 -19.39 3.35 -15.75
N GLY A 84 -19.09 2.28 -16.49
CA GLY A 84 -19.93 1.75 -17.58
C GLY A 84 -21.13 0.91 -17.12
N VAL A 85 -21.33 0.67 -15.79
CA VAL A 85 -22.43 -0.10 -15.22
C VAL A 85 -23.42 0.86 -14.56
N SER A 86 -24.72 0.62 -14.61
CA SER A 86 -25.71 1.49 -13.97
C SER A 86 -25.53 1.55 -12.44
N PRO A 87 -25.91 2.66 -11.77
CA PRO A 87 -25.78 2.76 -10.30
C PRO A 87 -26.50 1.64 -9.55
N GLU A 88 -27.66 1.22 -10.03
CA GLU A 88 -28.49 0.16 -9.44
C GLU A 88 -27.77 -1.20 -9.53
N GLU A 89 -27.20 -1.51 -10.67
CA GLU A 89 -26.44 -2.77 -10.87
C GLU A 89 -25.14 -2.79 -10.06
N ARG A 90 -24.47 -1.64 -9.88
CA ARG A 90 -23.24 -1.55 -9.07
C ARG A 90 -23.48 -1.95 -7.61
N VAL A 91 -24.61 -1.56 -7.04
CA VAL A 91 -24.96 -1.89 -5.64
C VAL A 91 -25.05 -3.41 -5.42
N GLY A 92 -25.48 -4.16 -6.45
CA GLY A 92 -25.61 -5.63 -6.39
C GLY A 92 -24.31 -6.41 -6.63
N LEU A 93 -23.18 -5.75 -6.94
CA LEU A 93 -21.92 -6.43 -7.21
C LEU A 93 -21.24 -6.90 -5.92
N ASN A 94 -20.60 -8.07 -6.00
CA ASN A 94 -19.78 -8.58 -4.91
C ASN A 94 -18.38 -7.95 -4.95
N TYR A 95 -18.16 -6.90 -4.16
CA TYR A 95 -16.88 -6.21 -4.04
C TYR A 95 -15.88 -6.93 -3.13
N ASP A 96 -16.28 -7.96 -2.42
CA ASP A 96 -15.42 -8.74 -1.53
C ASP A 96 -14.77 -9.94 -2.25
N HIS A 97 -15.17 -10.24 -3.51
CA HIS A 97 -14.58 -11.27 -4.34
C HIS A 97 -13.27 -10.79 -4.99
N PRO A 98 -12.22 -11.64 -5.15
CA PRO A 98 -10.97 -11.27 -5.81
C PRO A 98 -11.15 -10.63 -7.19
N ASP A 99 -12.10 -11.09 -8.00
CA ASP A 99 -12.37 -10.57 -9.35
C ASP A 99 -12.87 -9.11 -9.37
N ALA A 100 -13.29 -8.58 -8.22
CA ALA A 100 -13.65 -7.17 -8.11
C ALA A 100 -12.44 -6.24 -8.22
N LEU A 101 -11.24 -6.76 -7.98
CA LEU A 101 -9.99 -6.01 -7.95
C LEU A 101 -9.18 -6.25 -9.23
N GLU A 102 -8.44 -5.23 -9.64
CA GLU A 102 -7.48 -5.29 -10.74
C GLU A 102 -6.08 -5.60 -10.19
N SER A 103 -5.95 -6.75 -9.53
CA SER A 103 -4.68 -7.20 -8.93
C SER A 103 -3.51 -7.25 -9.93
N PRO A 104 -3.70 -7.58 -11.23
CA PRO A 104 -2.62 -7.50 -12.21
C PRO A 104 -2.00 -6.09 -12.34
N LEU A 105 -2.80 -5.02 -12.29
CA LEU A 105 -2.31 -3.65 -12.30
C LEU A 105 -1.49 -3.33 -11.03
N LEU A 106 -1.93 -3.79 -9.86
CA LEU A 106 -1.16 -3.65 -8.64
C LEU A 106 0.17 -4.40 -8.72
N VAL A 107 0.19 -5.60 -9.28
CA VAL A 107 1.43 -6.38 -9.51
C VAL A 107 2.42 -5.60 -10.38
N GLU A 108 1.94 -4.97 -11.47
CA GLU A 108 2.75 -4.12 -12.33
C GLU A 108 3.31 -2.92 -11.56
N HIS A 109 2.48 -2.19 -10.84
CA HIS A 109 2.90 -1.04 -10.04
C HIS A 109 3.92 -1.41 -8.95
N LEU A 110 3.77 -2.57 -8.30
CA LEU A 110 4.75 -3.01 -7.31
C LEU A 110 6.11 -3.36 -7.93
N ARG A 111 6.13 -3.90 -9.16
CA ARG A 111 7.37 -4.13 -9.90
C ARG A 111 8.05 -2.82 -10.26
N GLU A 112 7.29 -1.85 -10.80
CA GLU A 112 7.81 -0.53 -11.12
C GLU A 112 8.40 0.17 -9.88
N LEU A 113 7.69 0.18 -8.77
CA LEU A 113 8.18 0.74 -7.51
C LEU A 113 9.44 0.03 -7.02
N ARG A 114 9.50 -1.32 -7.12
CA ARG A 114 10.69 -2.10 -6.75
C ARG A 114 11.90 -1.77 -7.61
N ASP A 115 11.66 -1.41 -8.87
CA ASP A 115 12.71 -0.99 -9.81
C ASP A 115 13.05 0.50 -9.70
N GLY A 116 12.53 1.20 -8.69
CA GLY A 116 12.81 2.61 -8.45
C GLY A 116 12.01 3.57 -9.34
N ARG A 117 10.95 3.10 -10.00
CA ARG A 117 10.11 3.93 -10.87
C ARG A 117 8.80 4.32 -10.19
N PRO A 118 8.37 5.60 -10.28
CA PRO A 118 7.10 6.05 -9.73
C PRO A 118 5.92 5.52 -10.55
N VAL A 119 4.75 5.40 -9.90
CA VAL A 119 3.52 4.89 -10.52
C VAL A 119 2.32 5.79 -10.27
N GLU A 120 1.34 5.73 -11.14
CA GLU A 120 0.05 6.41 -11.01
C GLU A 120 -0.98 5.47 -10.37
N VAL A 121 -1.15 5.57 -9.06
CA VAL A 121 -2.10 4.77 -8.30
C VAL A 121 -3.53 5.26 -8.56
N PRO A 122 -4.47 4.39 -8.97
CA PRO A 122 -5.86 4.79 -9.14
C PRO A 122 -6.47 5.25 -7.82
N VAL A 123 -7.48 6.12 -7.91
CA VAL A 123 -8.27 6.57 -6.75
C VAL A 123 -9.68 6.03 -6.91
N TYR A 124 -10.19 5.31 -5.90
CA TYR A 124 -11.51 4.71 -5.93
C TYR A 124 -12.50 5.49 -5.06
N ASP A 125 -13.64 5.82 -5.63
CA ASP A 125 -14.76 6.45 -4.95
C ASP A 125 -15.72 5.35 -4.43
N PHE A 126 -15.67 5.11 -3.13
CA PHE A 126 -16.51 4.12 -2.44
C PHE A 126 -17.98 4.49 -2.38
N THR A 127 -18.34 5.75 -2.61
CA THR A 127 -19.73 6.21 -2.62
C THR A 127 -20.40 5.87 -3.93
N ASN A 128 -19.69 6.12 -5.04
CA ASN A 128 -20.22 5.91 -6.39
C ASN A 128 -19.77 4.57 -7.02
N HIS A 129 -18.89 3.83 -6.36
CA HIS A 129 -18.31 2.57 -6.85
C HIS A 129 -17.65 2.71 -8.23
N THR A 130 -16.86 3.80 -8.42
CA THR A 130 -16.13 4.11 -9.64
C THR A 130 -14.71 4.59 -9.34
N ARG A 131 -13.84 4.55 -10.35
CA ARG A 131 -12.55 5.22 -10.27
C ARG A 131 -12.67 6.70 -10.60
N LEU A 132 -11.92 7.53 -9.88
CA LEU A 132 -11.78 8.94 -10.23
C LEU A 132 -10.83 9.08 -11.43
N ALA A 133 -11.07 10.11 -12.26
CA ALA A 133 -10.27 10.36 -13.46
C ALA A 133 -8.81 10.75 -13.14
N LYS A 134 -8.53 11.26 -11.93
CA LYS A 134 -7.19 11.72 -11.54
C LYS A 134 -6.54 10.72 -10.60
N PRO A 135 -5.48 10.02 -11.02
CA PRO A 135 -4.69 9.15 -10.16
C PRO A 135 -3.81 9.97 -9.20
N VAL A 136 -3.17 9.30 -8.26
CA VAL A 136 -2.19 9.86 -7.33
C VAL A 136 -0.82 9.25 -7.62
N TRP A 137 0.21 10.09 -7.71
CA TRP A 137 1.58 9.63 -7.86
C TRP A 137 2.08 8.98 -6.57
N ALA A 138 2.68 7.80 -6.72
CA ALA A 138 3.40 7.12 -5.66
C ALA A 138 4.88 6.98 -6.07
N GLU A 139 5.74 7.62 -5.28
CA GLU A 139 7.19 7.57 -5.47
C GLU A 139 7.77 6.33 -4.76
N PRO A 140 8.79 5.66 -5.33
CA PRO A 140 9.51 4.61 -4.63
C PRO A 140 10.26 5.20 -3.42
N ARG A 141 10.12 4.53 -2.26
CA ARG A 141 10.81 4.87 -1.02
C ARG A 141 11.46 3.62 -0.46
N ASN A 142 12.18 3.71 0.66
CA ASN A 142 12.90 2.58 1.24
C ASN A 142 12.00 1.37 1.54
N ALA A 143 10.75 1.60 1.89
CA ALA A 143 9.74 0.56 2.04
C ALA A 143 8.46 0.90 1.27
N VAL A 144 7.86 -0.09 0.62
CA VAL A 144 6.51 -0.04 0.05
C VAL A 144 5.62 -0.94 0.88
N ILE A 145 4.63 -0.37 1.55
CA ILE A 145 3.64 -1.12 2.31
C ILE A 145 2.36 -1.25 1.49
N VAL A 146 1.96 -2.49 1.21
CA VAL A 146 0.70 -2.80 0.54
C VAL A 146 -0.28 -3.32 1.58
N GLU A 147 -1.43 -2.66 1.74
CA GLU A 147 -2.49 -3.16 2.61
C GLU A 147 -3.72 -3.59 1.82
N GLY A 148 -4.37 -4.66 2.26
CA GLY A 148 -5.62 -5.12 1.66
C GLY A 148 -6.10 -6.46 2.19
N MET A 149 -7.39 -6.74 2.03
CA MET A 149 -7.96 -8.00 2.53
C MET A 149 -7.46 -9.21 1.75
N LEU A 150 -7.29 -9.07 0.44
CA LEU A 150 -7.06 -10.17 -0.50
C LEU A 150 -5.59 -10.28 -0.98
N ILE A 151 -4.68 -9.41 -0.52
CA ILE A 151 -3.31 -9.37 -1.03
C ILE A 151 -2.52 -10.66 -0.80
N LEU A 152 -2.84 -11.42 0.26
CA LEU A 152 -2.24 -12.74 0.50
C LEU A 152 -3.02 -13.88 -0.15
N ALA A 153 -4.23 -13.66 -0.62
CA ALA A 153 -4.97 -14.64 -1.41
C ALA A 153 -4.39 -14.77 -2.83
N GLU A 154 -3.84 -13.68 -3.38
CA GLU A 154 -3.30 -13.59 -4.73
C GLU A 154 -1.83 -14.04 -4.81
N PRO A 155 -1.51 -15.16 -5.49
CA PRO A 155 -0.14 -15.67 -5.60
C PRO A 155 0.85 -14.64 -6.16
N ALA A 156 0.47 -13.95 -7.23
CA ALA A 156 1.35 -13.00 -7.91
C ALA A 156 1.74 -11.81 -7.04
N LEU A 157 0.86 -11.38 -6.10
CA LEU A 157 1.17 -10.37 -5.10
C LEU A 157 2.07 -10.93 -4.00
N ARG A 158 1.82 -12.15 -3.52
CA ARG A 158 2.64 -12.79 -2.48
C ARG A 158 4.10 -12.94 -2.89
N ASP A 159 4.35 -13.27 -4.15
CA ASP A 159 5.70 -13.49 -4.68
C ASP A 159 6.53 -12.20 -4.74
N LEU A 160 5.86 -11.04 -4.73
CA LEU A 160 6.50 -9.74 -4.66
C LEU A 160 6.74 -9.25 -3.22
N MET A 161 6.20 -9.89 -2.20
CA MET A 161 6.28 -9.42 -0.81
C MET A 161 7.46 -10.04 -0.07
N ASP A 162 8.38 -9.22 0.39
CA ASP A 162 9.52 -9.61 1.21
C ASP A 162 9.09 -9.95 2.64
N ILE A 163 8.11 -9.19 3.17
CA ILE A 163 7.50 -9.42 4.48
C ILE A 163 5.99 -9.52 4.31
N ARG A 164 5.40 -10.60 4.81
CA ARG A 164 3.94 -10.85 4.77
C ARG A 164 3.39 -10.88 6.18
N VAL A 165 2.48 -9.96 6.46
CA VAL A 165 1.83 -9.80 7.77
C VAL A 165 0.35 -10.07 7.63
N PHE A 166 -0.21 -10.85 8.55
CA PHE A 166 -1.66 -11.01 8.69
C PHE A 166 -2.10 -10.40 10.02
N VAL A 167 -3.05 -9.47 9.96
CA VAL A 167 -3.65 -8.84 11.13
C VAL A 167 -4.88 -9.65 11.52
N ASP A 168 -4.76 -10.37 12.63
CA ASP A 168 -5.78 -11.30 13.13
C ASP A 168 -6.58 -10.64 14.24
N THR A 169 -7.89 -10.61 14.09
CA THR A 169 -8.83 -10.02 15.06
C THR A 169 -10.12 -10.82 15.01
N ASP A 170 -10.69 -11.08 16.16
CA ASP A 170 -11.92 -11.85 16.31
C ASP A 170 -13.08 -11.27 15.48
N ALA A 171 -13.93 -12.14 14.96
CA ALA A 171 -14.96 -11.78 14.00
C ALA A 171 -15.98 -10.78 14.55
N ASP A 172 -16.36 -10.89 15.83
CA ASP A 172 -17.26 -9.99 16.53
C ASP A 172 -16.70 -8.56 16.62
N LEU A 173 -15.44 -8.40 17.01
CA LEU A 173 -14.75 -7.11 17.03
C LEU A 173 -14.64 -6.50 15.64
N ARG A 174 -14.35 -7.33 14.63
CA ARG A 174 -14.28 -6.86 13.25
C ARG A 174 -15.63 -6.33 12.75
N VAL A 175 -16.72 -7.03 13.07
CA VAL A 175 -18.10 -6.58 12.70
C VAL A 175 -18.42 -5.26 13.38
N ILE A 176 -18.18 -5.13 14.68
CA ILE A 176 -18.45 -3.90 15.43
C ILE A 176 -17.70 -2.72 14.78
N ARG A 177 -16.37 -2.85 14.58
CA ARG A 177 -15.53 -1.81 13.97
C ARG A 177 -15.95 -1.47 12.54
N ARG A 178 -16.41 -2.48 11.76
CA ARG A 178 -16.93 -2.25 10.42
C ARG A 178 -18.22 -1.44 10.46
N VAL A 179 -19.16 -1.78 11.35
CA VAL A 179 -20.42 -1.04 11.50
C VAL A 179 -20.15 0.40 11.89
N GLU A 180 -19.32 0.63 12.91
CA GLU A 180 -18.94 1.97 13.35
C GLU A 180 -18.37 2.81 12.19
N ARG A 181 -17.39 2.27 11.45
CA ARG A 181 -16.78 2.96 10.32
C ARG A 181 -17.78 3.23 9.19
N ASP A 182 -18.50 2.20 8.74
CA ASP A 182 -19.35 2.30 7.55
C ASP A 182 -20.57 3.22 7.81
N VAL A 183 -21.05 3.31 9.06
CA VAL A 183 -22.09 4.26 9.44
C VAL A 183 -21.54 5.68 9.58
N SER A 184 -20.42 5.88 10.30
CA SER A 184 -19.91 7.22 10.59
C SER A 184 -19.20 7.88 9.41
N GLU A 185 -18.45 7.09 8.59
CA GLU A 185 -17.58 7.64 7.54
C GLU A 185 -18.16 7.48 6.12
N ARG A 186 -19.04 6.44 5.91
CA ARG A 186 -19.57 6.10 4.58
C ARG A 186 -21.07 6.36 4.45
N GLY A 187 -21.72 6.88 5.51
CA GLY A 187 -23.13 7.24 5.52
C GLY A 187 -24.10 6.07 5.30
N ARG A 188 -23.68 4.83 5.61
CA ARG A 188 -24.51 3.63 5.42
C ARG A 188 -25.43 3.41 6.62
N THR A 189 -26.54 2.72 6.39
CA THR A 189 -27.39 2.26 7.49
C THR A 189 -26.85 0.95 8.10
N ILE A 190 -27.17 0.72 9.37
CA ILE A 190 -26.77 -0.51 10.08
C ILE A 190 -27.30 -1.76 9.35
N GLU A 191 -28.56 -1.71 8.91
CA GLU A 191 -29.21 -2.79 8.18
C GLU A 191 -28.47 -3.13 6.88
N SER A 192 -28.06 -2.10 6.13
CA SER A 192 -27.28 -2.25 4.90
C SER A 192 -25.91 -2.89 5.18
N VAL A 193 -25.23 -2.50 6.27
CA VAL A 193 -23.94 -3.07 6.65
C VAL A 193 -24.08 -4.53 7.05
N PHE A 194 -25.10 -4.90 7.84
CA PHE A 194 -25.35 -6.29 8.22
C PHE A 194 -25.78 -7.15 7.03
N GLY A 195 -26.64 -6.66 6.16
CA GLY A 195 -27.03 -7.36 4.93
C GLY A 195 -25.80 -7.74 4.12
N GLN A 196 -24.97 -6.77 3.76
CA GLN A 196 -23.72 -7.01 2.99
C GLN A 196 -22.77 -7.93 3.75
N TYR A 197 -22.66 -7.77 5.08
CA TYR A 197 -21.75 -8.62 5.85
C TYR A 197 -22.13 -10.11 5.75
N LEU A 198 -23.39 -10.43 5.81
CA LEU A 198 -23.89 -11.80 5.73
C LEU A 198 -23.86 -12.34 4.29
N GLU A 199 -24.17 -11.51 3.31
CA GLU A 199 -24.30 -11.91 1.90
C GLU A 199 -22.93 -12.08 1.22
N THR A 200 -21.98 -11.17 1.44
CA THR A 200 -20.69 -11.17 0.72
C THR A 200 -19.48 -11.17 1.63
N VAL A 201 -19.38 -10.27 2.60
CA VAL A 201 -18.17 -10.07 3.38
C VAL A 201 -17.74 -11.33 4.14
N ARG A 202 -18.66 -11.95 4.88
CA ARG A 202 -18.37 -13.14 5.68
C ARG A 202 -18.07 -14.36 4.81
N PRO A 203 -18.86 -14.70 3.77
CA PRO A 203 -18.54 -15.78 2.84
C PRO A 203 -17.16 -15.59 2.19
N MET A 204 -16.89 -14.42 1.62
CA MET A 204 -15.60 -14.16 0.96
C MET A 204 -14.43 -14.13 1.96
N HIS A 205 -14.67 -13.70 3.19
CA HIS A 205 -13.66 -13.80 4.23
C HIS A 205 -13.28 -15.26 4.51
N LEU A 206 -14.25 -16.13 4.65
CA LEU A 206 -14.02 -17.57 4.93
C LEU A 206 -13.39 -18.30 3.74
N GLU A 207 -13.72 -17.88 2.52
CA GLU A 207 -13.24 -18.52 1.30
C GLU A 207 -11.82 -18.06 0.91
N PHE A 208 -11.53 -16.76 0.98
CA PHE A 208 -10.28 -16.19 0.46
C PHE A 208 -9.37 -15.59 1.53
N VAL A 209 -9.93 -14.83 2.50
CA VAL A 209 -9.10 -14.07 3.44
C VAL A 209 -8.53 -14.96 4.54
N GLU A 210 -9.38 -15.67 5.26
CA GLU A 210 -8.94 -16.52 6.37
C GLU A 210 -7.96 -17.62 5.94
N PRO A 211 -8.17 -18.36 4.82
CA PRO A 211 -7.19 -19.34 4.35
C PRO A 211 -5.85 -18.73 3.95
N SER A 212 -5.82 -17.43 3.57
CA SER A 212 -4.59 -16.75 3.17
C SER A 212 -3.62 -16.48 4.33
N LYS A 213 -4.11 -16.53 5.57
CA LYS A 213 -3.33 -16.38 6.80
C LYS A 213 -2.13 -17.34 6.88
N ARG A 214 -2.24 -18.54 6.31
CA ARG A 214 -1.14 -19.52 6.24
C ARG A 214 0.09 -19.03 5.46
N TRP A 215 -0.08 -18.02 4.62
CA TRP A 215 1.01 -17.45 3.82
C TRP A 215 1.72 -16.29 4.51
N ALA A 216 1.25 -15.87 5.68
CA ALA A 216 1.90 -14.82 6.46
C ALA A 216 3.20 -15.31 7.09
N HIS A 217 4.20 -14.44 7.14
CA HIS A 217 5.41 -14.64 7.93
C HIS A 217 5.20 -14.26 9.40
N ILE A 218 4.30 -13.29 9.63
CA ILE A 218 3.98 -12.74 10.95
C ILE A 218 2.47 -12.61 11.08
N ILE A 219 1.91 -13.05 12.18
CA ILE A 219 0.51 -12.83 12.56
C ILE A 219 0.51 -11.86 13.75
N ILE A 220 -0.20 -10.71 13.57
CA ILE A 220 -0.35 -9.70 14.61
C ILE A 220 -1.79 -9.77 15.13
N PRO A 221 -2.01 -10.32 16.35
CA PRO A 221 -3.33 -10.33 16.96
C PRO A 221 -3.75 -8.92 17.38
N GLU A 222 -5.07 -8.66 17.42
CA GLU A 222 -5.70 -7.42 17.89
C GLU A 222 -5.35 -6.15 17.09
N GLY A 223 -4.67 -6.30 15.98
CA GLY A 223 -4.35 -5.20 15.09
C GLY A 223 -3.37 -4.18 15.68
N GLY A 224 -3.62 -2.90 15.42
CA GLY A 224 -2.74 -1.82 15.86
C GLY A 224 -2.64 -1.66 17.39
N PHE A 225 -3.51 -2.27 18.18
CA PHE A 225 -3.40 -2.24 19.64
C PHE A 225 -2.25 -3.10 20.18
N ASN A 226 -1.79 -4.09 19.41
CA ASN A 226 -0.62 -4.90 19.74
C ASN A 226 0.67 -4.12 19.45
N ARG A 227 1.10 -3.32 20.44
CA ARG A 227 2.31 -2.50 20.32
C ARG A 227 3.55 -3.36 20.08
N VAL A 228 3.70 -4.46 20.81
CA VAL A 228 4.87 -5.35 20.67
C VAL A 228 4.96 -5.93 19.25
N GLY A 229 3.84 -6.39 18.69
CA GLY A 229 3.80 -6.90 17.32
C GLY A 229 4.16 -5.83 16.28
N VAL A 230 3.69 -4.59 16.47
CA VAL A 230 4.05 -3.46 15.61
C VAL A 230 5.52 -3.11 15.74
N ASP A 231 6.07 -3.04 16.97
CA ASP A 231 7.48 -2.72 17.22
C ASP A 231 8.42 -3.76 16.60
N LEU A 232 8.09 -5.05 16.69
CA LEU A 232 8.83 -6.12 16.01
C LEU A 232 8.81 -5.97 14.49
N LEU A 233 7.66 -5.62 13.91
CA LEU A 233 7.55 -5.36 12.48
C LEU A 233 8.41 -4.16 12.07
N VAL A 234 8.36 -3.05 12.81
CA VAL A 234 9.19 -1.86 12.56
C VAL A 234 10.67 -2.20 12.64
N ALA A 235 11.11 -2.93 13.67
CA ALA A 235 12.49 -3.35 13.82
C ALA A 235 12.95 -4.23 12.64
N LYS A 236 12.08 -5.14 12.17
CA LYS A 236 12.39 -5.99 11.00
C LYS A 236 12.50 -5.16 9.72
N ILE A 237 11.61 -4.20 9.48
CA ILE A 237 11.67 -3.33 8.32
C ILE A 237 12.99 -2.53 8.33
N ARG A 238 13.32 -1.86 9.45
CA ARG A 238 14.59 -1.12 9.59
C ARG A 238 15.81 -1.98 9.30
N SER A 239 15.90 -3.15 9.93
CA SER A 239 17.05 -4.04 9.72
C SER A 239 17.21 -4.52 8.28
N THR A 240 16.13 -4.52 7.50
CA THR A 240 16.16 -4.93 6.09
C THR A 240 16.53 -3.74 5.18
N THR A 241 16.02 -2.53 5.48
CA THR A 241 16.35 -1.32 4.71
C THR A 241 17.77 -0.81 4.98
N ASP A 242 18.30 -0.96 6.20
CA ASP A 242 19.66 -0.55 6.56
C ASP A 242 20.73 -1.51 5.98
N ALA A 243 20.35 -2.72 5.56
CA ALA A 243 21.24 -3.73 4.99
C ALA A 243 21.35 -3.66 3.45
N THR A 244 20.55 -2.81 2.81
CA THR A 244 20.50 -2.62 1.35
C THR A 244 21.20 -1.33 0.95
#